data_f4741fcc31bac663d87772acebb76fce
#
_entry.id   f4741fcc31bac663d87772acebb76fce
#
_cell.length_a   1.000
_cell.length_b   1.000
_cell.length_c   1.000
_cell.angle_alpha   90.00
_cell.angle_beta   90.00
_cell.angle_gamma   90.00
#
_symmetry.space_group_name_H-M   'P 1'
#
loop_
_entity.id
_entity.type
_entity.pdbx_description
1 polymer ?
#
loop_
_entity_poly.entity_id
_entity_poly.type
_entity_poly.pdbx_seq_one_letter_code
_entity_poly.pdbx_strand_id
1 'polypeptide(L)'
;NVYHNYSENRLRMVGYVLCHKMVVDEMRHAAFYTLTREDMRKFHFVKGDAEGLVNMPLQIKGLKLSISLREDTERDNVIWVSLRSVDDFPCNKMAEEFFNGGGHLNASGGKLQCTMEEAVEVVKRAVLHYEDTLK
;
A
#
# COMPACT_ATOMS: atom_id res chain seq x y z
N ASN A 1 26.41 0.64 -5.24
CA ASN A 1 26.54 0.47 -3.80
C ASN A 1 25.19 0.45 -3.13
N VAL A 2 24.90 -0.59 -2.37
CA VAL A 2 23.60 -0.80 -1.75
C VAL A 2 23.22 0.33 -0.77
N TYR A 3 24.20 0.98 -0.17
CA TYR A 3 23.92 2.06 0.79
C TYR A 3 23.60 3.38 0.11
N HIS A 4 23.70 3.46 -1.21
CA HIS A 4 23.48 4.68 -1.97
C HIS A 4 22.41 4.53 -3.04
N ASN A 5 21.53 3.52 -2.87
CA ASN A 5 20.45 3.24 -3.84
C ASN A 5 19.30 4.24 -3.76
N TYR A 6 19.14 4.91 -2.63
CA TYR A 6 18.03 5.84 -2.44
C TYR A 6 18.44 7.26 -2.75
N SER A 7 17.68 7.93 -3.60
CA SER A 7 17.83 9.36 -3.79
C SER A 7 17.32 10.11 -2.56
N GLU A 8 17.73 11.36 -2.44
CA GLU A 8 17.20 12.23 -1.38
C GLU A 8 15.68 12.34 -1.48
N ASN A 9 15.16 12.50 -2.70
CA ASN A 9 13.72 12.63 -2.93
C ASN A 9 12.98 11.38 -2.46
N ARG A 10 13.54 10.21 -2.75
CA ARG A 10 12.94 8.95 -2.31
C ARG A 10 12.88 8.85 -0.79
N LEU A 11 13.97 9.19 -0.11
CA LEU A 11 13.99 9.16 1.35
C LEU A 11 13.01 10.13 1.96
N ARG A 12 12.90 11.34 1.40
CA ARG A 12 11.94 12.33 1.89
C ARG A 12 10.50 11.88 1.67
N MET A 13 10.23 11.25 0.53
CA MET A 13 8.90 10.71 0.24
C MET A 13 8.54 9.60 1.22
N VAL A 14 9.48 8.69 1.49
CA VAL A 14 9.26 7.60 2.46
C VAL A 14 8.92 8.19 3.84
N GLY A 15 9.69 9.18 4.29
CA GLY A 15 9.43 9.85 5.57
C GLY A 15 8.07 10.52 5.61
N TYR A 16 7.70 11.21 4.55
CA TYR A 16 6.40 11.86 4.44
C TYR A 16 5.25 10.85 4.51
N VAL A 17 5.35 9.76 3.74
CA VAL A 17 4.30 8.74 3.73
C VAL A 17 4.14 8.12 5.10
N LEU A 18 5.24 7.71 5.71
CA LEU A 18 5.17 7.05 7.03
C LEU A 18 4.69 7.99 8.13
N CYS A 19 5.03 9.27 8.05
CA CYS A 19 4.66 10.24 9.07
C CYS A 19 3.26 10.80 8.86
N HIS A 20 2.86 11.07 7.62
CA HIS A 20 1.64 11.84 7.34
C HIS A 20 0.55 11.09 6.59
N LYS A 21 0.87 10.01 5.92
CA LYS A 21 -0.10 9.31 5.06
C LYS A 21 -0.50 7.94 5.58
N MET A 22 0.35 7.29 6.36
CA MET A 22 0.08 5.95 6.84
C MET A 22 -1.01 5.94 7.89
N VAL A 23 -1.99 5.06 7.69
CA VAL A 23 -3.07 4.82 8.65
C VAL A 23 -2.88 3.41 9.21
N VAL A 24 -2.82 3.30 10.53
CA VAL A 24 -2.65 2.02 11.21
C VAL A 24 -3.93 1.65 11.93
N ASP A 25 -4.44 0.46 11.63
CA ASP A 25 -5.58 -0.13 12.34
C ASP A 25 -5.01 -1.20 13.27
N GLU A 26 -4.71 -0.78 14.51
CA GLU A 26 -4.09 -1.67 15.49
C GLU A 26 -4.97 -2.86 15.85
N MET A 27 -6.27 -2.66 15.90
CA MET A 27 -7.20 -3.71 16.26
C MET A 27 -7.25 -4.81 15.22
N ARG A 28 -7.10 -4.46 13.94
CA ARG A 28 -7.16 -5.42 12.85
C ARG A 28 -5.79 -5.79 12.29
N HIS A 29 -4.72 -5.28 12.89
CA HIS A 29 -3.33 -5.61 12.53
C HIS A 29 -3.00 -5.29 11.08
N ALA A 30 -3.51 -4.17 10.59
CA ALA A 30 -3.30 -3.74 9.20
C ALA A 30 -2.94 -2.27 9.12
N ALA A 31 -2.23 -1.91 8.07
CA ALA A 31 -1.92 -0.52 7.77
C ALA A 31 -2.10 -0.28 6.27
N PHE A 32 -2.39 0.96 5.91
CA PHE A 32 -2.41 1.35 4.51
C PHE A 32 -1.95 2.80 4.37
N TYR A 33 -1.58 3.17 3.16
CA TYR A 33 -1.26 4.56 2.86
C TYR A 33 -1.66 4.87 1.41
N THR A 34 -1.77 6.15 1.12
CA THR A 34 -2.12 6.65 -0.20
C THR A 34 -1.00 7.49 -0.78
N LEU A 35 -0.81 7.42 -2.09
CA LEU A 35 0.10 8.27 -2.85
C LEU A 35 -0.68 8.88 -3.99
N THR A 36 -0.92 10.18 -3.93
CA THR A 36 -1.61 10.90 -4.98
C THR A 36 -0.61 11.43 -6.01
N ARG A 37 -1.13 11.89 -7.16
CA ARG A 37 -0.29 12.56 -8.16
C ARG A 37 0.43 13.77 -7.57
N GLU A 38 -0.28 14.51 -6.71
CA GLU A 38 0.30 15.68 -6.04
C GLU A 38 1.47 15.27 -5.14
N ASP A 39 1.30 14.20 -4.35
CA ASP A 39 2.36 13.68 -3.51
C ASP A 39 3.58 13.29 -4.35
N MET A 40 3.34 12.62 -5.46
CA MET A 40 4.43 12.17 -6.33
C MET A 40 5.17 13.34 -6.99
N ARG A 41 4.45 14.38 -7.40
CA ARG A 41 5.08 15.59 -7.96
C ARG A 41 5.91 16.31 -6.91
N LYS A 42 5.39 16.39 -5.69
CA LYS A 42 6.07 17.08 -4.59
C LYS A 42 7.47 16.51 -4.34
N PHE A 43 7.61 15.19 -4.49
CA PHE A 43 8.88 14.51 -4.22
C PHE A 43 9.62 14.09 -5.49
N HIS A 44 9.23 14.63 -6.63
CA HIS A 44 9.86 14.31 -7.93
C HIS A 44 9.94 12.79 -8.14
N PHE A 45 8.81 12.13 -7.91
CA PHE A 45 8.69 10.68 -8.01
C PHE A 45 9.17 10.15 -9.36
N VAL A 46 10.00 9.11 -9.33
CA VAL A 46 10.35 8.34 -10.51
C VAL A 46 9.96 6.88 -10.27
N LYS A 47 9.78 6.15 -11.36
CA LYS A 47 9.41 4.74 -11.30
C LYS A 47 10.40 3.98 -10.42
N GLY A 48 9.90 3.21 -9.48
CA GLY A 48 10.71 2.46 -8.55
C GLY A 48 10.87 3.11 -7.18
N ASP A 49 10.56 4.41 -7.05
CA ASP A 49 10.70 5.11 -5.75
C ASP A 49 9.78 4.53 -4.68
N ALA A 50 8.64 3.97 -5.07
CA ALA A 50 7.72 3.37 -4.13
C ALA A 50 8.03 1.90 -3.84
N GLU A 51 9.03 1.34 -4.54
CA GLU A 51 9.41 -0.06 -4.34
C GLU A 51 9.96 -0.26 -2.94
N GLY A 52 9.46 -1.27 -2.26
CA GLY A 52 9.85 -1.57 -0.88
C GLY A 52 9.12 -0.77 0.18
N LEU A 53 8.54 0.38 -0.18
CA LEU A 53 7.82 1.20 0.79
C LEU A 53 6.67 0.43 1.42
N VAL A 54 5.95 -0.37 0.64
CA VAL A 54 4.78 -1.11 1.12
C VAL A 54 5.15 -2.15 2.19
N ASN A 55 6.41 -2.58 2.25
CA ASN A 55 6.86 -3.52 3.27
C ASN A 55 7.17 -2.85 4.61
N MET A 56 7.40 -1.55 4.61
CA MET A 56 7.87 -0.86 5.80
C MET A 56 6.88 -0.89 6.97
N PRO A 57 5.56 -0.70 6.74
CA PRO A 57 4.62 -0.79 7.86
C PRO A 57 4.62 -2.14 8.57
N LEU A 58 5.05 -3.20 7.88
CA LEU A 58 5.11 -4.53 8.48
C LEU A 58 6.21 -4.66 9.54
N GLN A 59 7.09 -3.67 9.67
CA GLN A 59 8.07 -3.61 10.75
C GLN A 59 7.43 -3.23 12.08
N ILE A 60 6.22 -2.68 12.05
CA ILE A 60 5.48 -2.38 13.27
C ILE A 60 5.06 -3.70 13.91
N LYS A 61 5.41 -3.87 15.19
CA LYS A 61 5.11 -5.10 15.91
C LYS A 61 3.61 -5.40 15.87
N GLY A 62 3.28 -6.62 15.45
CA GLY A 62 1.90 -7.10 15.42
C GLY A 62 1.17 -6.87 14.12
N LEU A 63 1.65 -6.01 13.22
CA LEU A 63 0.98 -5.82 11.95
C LEU A 63 1.20 -7.01 11.03
N LYS A 64 0.14 -7.42 10.36
CA LYS A 64 0.15 -8.57 9.45
C LYS A 64 -0.08 -8.20 7.99
N LEU A 65 -0.63 -7.02 7.72
CA LEU A 65 -1.01 -6.61 6.37
C LEU A 65 -0.66 -5.15 6.13
N SER A 66 -0.10 -4.87 4.97
CA SER A 66 0.17 -3.51 4.50
C SER A 66 -0.37 -3.35 3.09
N ILE A 67 -1.11 -2.27 2.85
CA ILE A 67 -1.71 -1.97 1.54
C ILE A 67 -1.27 -0.58 1.08
N SER A 68 -0.83 -0.49 -0.17
CA SER A 68 -0.47 0.76 -0.82
C SER A 68 -1.49 1.09 -1.90
N LEU A 69 -1.97 2.33 -1.90
CA LEU A 69 -2.85 2.86 -2.95
C LEU A 69 -2.11 4.00 -3.65
N ARG A 70 -1.92 3.90 -4.96
CA ARG A 70 -1.18 4.89 -5.73
C ARG A 70 -1.95 5.29 -6.97
N GLU A 71 -2.15 6.60 -7.16
CA GLU A 71 -2.81 7.10 -8.37
C GLU A 71 -1.93 6.85 -9.60
N ASP A 72 -2.56 6.46 -10.70
CA ASP A 72 -1.88 6.41 -11.99
C ASP A 72 -1.46 7.83 -12.38
N THR A 73 -0.27 7.99 -12.96
CA THR A 73 0.24 9.33 -13.27
C THR A 73 -0.38 9.94 -14.52
N GLU A 74 -1.02 9.14 -15.36
CA GLU A 74 -1.56 9.61 -16.64
C GLU A 74 -3.07 9.43 -16.77
N ARG A 75 -3.61 8.32 -16.25
CA ARG A 75 -5.04 8.00 -16.37
C ARG A 75 -5.80 8.38 -15.12
N ASP A 76 -6.90 9.11 -15.30
CA ASP A 76 -7.75 9.50 -14.20
C ASP A 76 -8.53 8.30 -13.65
N ASN A 77 -8.78 8.32 -12.36
CA ASN A 77 -9.58 7.30 -11.67
C ASN A 77 -9.02 5.89 -11.84
N VAL A 78 -7.70 5.77 -11.88
CA VAL A 78 -7.00 4.49 -11.85
C VAL A 78 -6.08 4.48 -10.64
N ILE A 79 -6.31 3.51 -9.77
CA ILE A 79 -5.55 3.35 -8.52
C ILE A 79 -4.82 2.00 -8.57
N TRP A 80 -3.50 2.04 -8.46
CA TRP A 80 -2.70 0.83 -8.37
C TRP A 80 -2.62 0.40 -6.91
N VAL A 81 -2.84 -0.89 -6.68
CA VAL A 81 -2.87 -1.46 -5.33
C VAL A 81 -1.72 -2.43 -5.18
N SER A 82 -0.99 -2.29 -4.09
CA SER A 82 0.04 -3.28 -3.72
C SER A 82 -0.29 -3.78 -2.31
N LEU A 83 -0.19 -5.09 -2.13
CA LEU A 83 -0.46 -5.72 -0.84
C LEU A 83 0.75 -6.55 -0.42
N ARG A 84 1.09 -6.45 0.85
CA ARG A 84 2.13 -7.27 1.46
C ARG A 84 1.62 -7.79 2.78
N SER A 85 1.98 -9.02 3.11
CA SER A 85 1.56 -9.61 4.39
C SER A 85 2.68 -10.46 4.96
N VAL A 86 2.51 -10.85 6.22
CA VAL A 86 3.46 -11.75 6.89
C VAL A 86 2.74 -13.03 7.27
N ASP A 87 3.53 -14.04 7.59
CA ASP A 87 3.04 -15.34 8.05
C ASP A 87 2.07 -15.96 7.03
N ASP A 88 0.94 -16.44 7.48
CA ASP A 88 -0.01 -17.16 6.63
C ASP A 88 -1.18 -16.31 6.11
N PHE A 89 -1.14 -15.00 6.31
CA PHE A 89 -2.23 -14.15 5.81
C PHE A 89 -2.20 -14.13 4.27
N PRO A 90 -3.29 -14.58 3.61
CA PRO A 90 -3.29 -14.71 2.16
C PRO A 90 -3.68 -13.40 1.46
N CYS A 91 -2.75 -12.47 1.31
CA CYS A 91 -3.07 -11.21 0.66
C CYS A 91 -3.45 -11.39 -0.82
N ASN A 92 -3.05 -12.50 -1.44
CA ASN A 92 -3.47 -12.81 -2.81
C ASN A 92 -4.98 -13.01 -2.91
N LYS A 93 -5.59 -13.63 -1.90
CA LYS A 93 -7.05 -13.81 -1.90
C LYS A 93 -7.78 -12.49 -1.73
N MET A 94 -7.27 -11.62 -0.87
CA MET A 94 -7.81 -10.28 -0.73
C MET A 94 -7.71 -9.50 -2.04
N ALA A 95 -6.57 -9.61 -2.73
CA ALA A 95 -6.38 -8.95 -4.02
C ALA A 95 -7.40 -9.43 -5.05
N GLU A 96 -7.65 -10.73 -5.11
CA GLU A 96 -8.62 -11.30 -6.05
C GLU A 96 -10.04 -10.84 -5.74
N GLU A 97 -10.42 -10.79 -4.47
CA GLU A 97 -11.80 -10.47 -4.08
C GLU A 97 -12.10 -8.97 -4.11
N PHE A 98 -11.14 -8.12 -3.76
CA PHE A 98 -11.41 -6.69 -3.55
C PHE A 98 -10.68 -5.76 -4.50
N PHE A 99 -9.58 -6.20 -5.13
CA PHE A 99 -8.73 -5.28 -5.87
C PHE A 99 -8.47 -5.68 -7.32
N ASN A 100 -9.29 -6.57 -7.86
CA ASN A 100 -9.20 -6.99 -9.28
C ASN A 100 -7.79 -7.47 -9.66
N GLY A 101 -7.17 -8.24 -8.78
CA GLY A 101 -5.79 -8.65 -9.00
C GLY A 101 -5.48 -10.04 -8.48
N GLY A 102 -4.28 -10.21 -7.98
CA GLY A 102 -3.80 -11.47 -7.48
C GLY A 102 -2.31 -11.44 -7.26
N GLY A 103 -1.70 -12.60 -7.07
CA GLY A 103 -0.26 -12.71 -6.86
C GLY A 103 0.07 -13.86 -5.93
N HIS A 104 1.04 -13.62 -5.06
CA HIS A 104 1.53 -14.61 -4.11
C HIS A 104 0.94 -14.38 -2.72
N LEU A 105 1.08 -15.37 -1.86
CA LEU A 105 0.53 -15.34 -0.51
C LEU A 105 0.85 -14.05 0.25
N ASN A 106 2.10 -13.62 0.19
CA ASN A 106 2.56 -12.46 0.96
C ASN A 106 2.89 -11.23 0.09
N ALA A 107 2.67 -11.30 -1.22
CA ALA A 107 2.95 -10.19 -2.12
C ALA A 107 2.01 -10.27 -3.33
N SER A 108 1.09 -9.32 -3.38
CA SER A 108 0.06 -9.30 -4.43
C SER A 108 -0.21 -7.86 -4.85
N GLY A 109 -0.97 -7.71 -5.90
CA GLY A 109 -1.34 -6.40 -6.41
C GLY A 109 -2.67 -6.41 -7.11
N GLY A 110 -3.15 -5.23 -7.46
CA GLY A 110 -4.40 -5.08 -8.17
C GLY A 110 -4.55 -3.68 -8.73
N LYS A 111 -5.73 -3.40 -9.24
CA LYS A 111 -6.06 -2.11 -9.83
C LYS A 111 -7.53 -1.81 -9.60
N LEU A 112 -7.82 -0.57 -9.19
CA LEU A 112 -9.18 -0.10 -9.03
C LEU A 112 -9.43 1.03 -10.02
N GLN A 113 -10.63 1.08 -10.59
CA GLN A 113 -11.06 2.17 -11.47
C GLN A 113 -12.05 3.02 -10.69
N CYS A 114 -11.51 3.94 -9.87
CA CYS A 114 -12.31 4.78 -8.97
C CYS A 114 -11.45 5.93 -8.45
N THR A 115 -12.05 6.82 -7.68
CA THR A 115 -11.31 7.88 -7.01
C THR A 115 -10.49 7.31 -5.85
N MET A 116 -9.53 8.10 -5.35
CA MET A 116 -8.75 7.68 -4.20
C MET A 116 -9.63 7.49 -2.96
N GLU A 117 -10.63 8.37 -2.77
CA GLU A 117 -11.56 8.24 -1.65
C GLU A 117 -12.33 6.93 -1.70
N GLU A 118 -12.78 6.55 -2.89
CA GLU A 118 -13.47 5.28 -3.09
C GLU A 118 -12.53 4.09 -2.85
N ALA A 119 -11.28 4.22 -3.28
CA ALA A 119 -10.29 3.17 -3.06
C ALA A 119 -10.02 2.95 -1.57
N VAL A 120 -9.94 4.02 -0.80
CA VAL A 120 -9.78 3.93 0.66
C VAL A 120 -10.95 3.17 1.28
N GLU A 121 -12.17 3.42 0.81
CA GLU A 121 -13.34 2.70 1.32
C GLU A 121 -13.29 1.21 0.97
N VAL A 122 -12.78 0.86 -0.21
CA VAL A 122 -12.58 -0.55 -0.56
C VAL A 122 -11.58 -1.20 0.40
N VAL A 123 -10.48 -0.50 0.72
CA VAL A 123 -9.49 -1.01 1.68
C VAL A 123 -10.14 -1.28 3.03
N LYS A 124 -10.94 -0.35 3.53
CA LYS A 124 -11.61 -0.50 4.83
C LYS A 124 -12.54 -1.70 4.83
N ARG A 125 -13.31 -1.88 3.75
CA ARG A 125 -14.19 -3.04 3.63
C ARG A 125 -13.41 -4.36 3.58
N ALA A 126 -12.31 -4.36 2.84
CA ALA A 126 -11.48 -5.56 2.71
C ALA A 126 -10.87 -5.96 4.06
N VAL A 127 -10.34 -4.99 4.80
CA VAL A 127 -9.75 -5.24 6.12
C VAL A 127 -10.80 -5.76 7.09
N LEU A 128 -11.99 -5.15 7.07
CA LEU A 128 -13.08 -5.60 7.92
C LEU A 128 -13.52 -7.03 7.57
N HIS A 129 -13.60 -7.34 6.28
CA HIS A 129 -13.99 -8.67 5.81
C HIS A 129 -13.02 -9.75 6.31
N TYR A 130 -11.74 -9.42 6.37
CA TYR A 130 -10.69 -10.37 6.77
C TYR A 130 -10.24 -10.21 8.23
N GLU A 131 -11.01 -9.46 9.04
CA GLU A 131 -10.53 -9.18 10.41
C GLU A 131 -10.29 -10.43 11.25
N ASP A 132 -11.06 -11.49 11.05
CA ASP A 132 -10.85 -12.73 11.79
C ASP A 132 -9.55 -13.43 11.39
N THR A 133 -9.20 -13.34 10.12
CA THR A 133 -7.96 -13.91 9.60
C THR A 133 -6.74 -13.09 10.02
N LEU A 134 -6.94 -11.80 10.30
CA LEU A 134 -5.87 -10.89 10.72
C LEU A 134 -5.57 -10.95 12.22
N LYS A 135 -6.33 -11.66 12.97
CA LYS A 135 -6.11 -11.78 14.43
C LYS A 135 -4.79 -12.42 14.82
#